data_4821b530cbff80553da4ed5d869e7c2b
#
_entry.id   4821b530cbff80553da4ed5d869e7c2b
#
_cell.length_a   1.000
_cell.length_b   1.000
_cell.length_c   1.000
_cell.angle_alpha   90.00
_cell.angle_beta   90.00
_cell.angle_gamma   90.00
#
_symmetry.space_group_name_H-M   'P 1'
#
loop_
_entity.id
_entity.type
_entity.pdbx_description
1 polymer ?
#
loop_
_entity_poly.entity_id
_entity_poly.type
_entity_poly.pdbx_seq_one_letter_code
_entity_poly.pdbx_strand_id
1 'polypeptide(L)'
;MQKKILKNNLIYFIIFFFIVSCSSVPKYPGNACKIFGERYLWYKHTKKSSQTYGAPVHIILAFVNKESGFNRWAKPKRTKLFKVVPYKRPSSSLGYSQAVKKTWELYKTETDNPLALRTRFKDSVMFIGWYIKKTNKINKIPLNDSYRQYLNYYLGWGNYAKKVYKTDKKSIIFAKSVEKQSKIYKSQLRECQKSLDRKKYIIF
;
A
#
# COMPACT_ATOMS: atom_id res chain seq x y z
N MET A 1 14.73 -22.44 45.97
CA MET A 1 13.76 -22.91 45.00
C MET A 1 12.83 -21.80 44.48
N GLN A 2 12.29 -20.92 45.33
CA GLN A 2 11.38 -19.82 44.93
C GLN A 2 11.93 -18.81 43.90
N LYS A 3 13.21 -18.39 44.02
CA LYS A 3 13.81 -17.42 43.08
C LYS A 3 13.90 -17.91 41.62
N LYS A 4 14.01 -19.22 41.41
CA LYS A 4 14.10 -19.83 40.07
C LYS A 4 12.73 -19.87 39.39
N ILE A 5 11.64 -20.06 40.17
CA ILE A 5 10.26 -20.06 39.66
C ILE A 5 9.81 -18.66 39.24
N LEU A 6 10.17 -17.60 40.05
CA LEU A 6 9.86 -16.22 39.69
C LEU A 6 10.55 -15.76 38.37
N LYS A 7 11.82 -16.18 38.19
CA LYS A 7 12.60 -15.82 36.97
C LYS A 7 12.03 -16.47 35.72
N ASN A 8 11.58 -17.71 35.80
CA ASN A 8 10.94 -18.40 34.70
C ASN A 8 9.58 -17.77 34.33
N ASN A 9 8.74 -17.44 35.33
CA ASN A 9 7.45 -16.81 35.08
C ASN A 9 7.58 -15.41 34.43
N LEU A 10 8.61 -14.64 34.80
CA LEU A 10 8.89 -13.34 34.20
C LEU A 10 9.29 -13.46 32.71
N ILE A 11 10.07 -14.50 32.36
CA ILE A 11 10.46 -14.78 30.97
C ILE A 11 9.24 -15.16 30.12
N TYR A 12 8.33 -16.00 30.63
CA TYR A 12 7.09 -16.36 29.92
C TYR A 12 6.15 -15.15 29.76
N PHE A 13 6.09 -14.25 30.75
CA PHE A 13 5.30 -13.03 30.70
C PHE A 13 5.85 -12.05 29.63
N ILE A 14 7.17 -11.92 29.51
CA ILE A 14 7.84 -11.09 28.50
C ILE A 14 7.62 -11.68 27.09
N ILE A 15 7.72 -13.00 26.92
CA ILE A 15 7.48 -13.69 25.66
C ILE A 15 6.02 -13.51 25.19
N PHE A 16 5.05 -13.59 26.12
CA PHE A 16 3.64 -13.42 25.81
C PHE A 16 3.31 -12.01 25.29
N PHE A 17 4.02 -10.97 25.76
CA PHE A 17 3.81 -9.59 25.30
C PHE A 17 4.30 -9.32 23.87
N PHE A 18 5.22 -10.12 23.33
CA PHE A 18 5.75 -9.94 21.97
C PHE A 18 4.87 -10.55 20.86
N ILE A 19 3.83 -11.33 21.18
CA ILE A 19 3.02 -12.05 20.19
C ILE A 19 1.86 -11.19 19.63
N VAL A 20 1.57 -10.01 20.18
CA VAL A 20 0.38 -9.20 19.83
C VAL A 20 0.62 -8.11 18.79
N SER A 21 1.68 -8.20 17.98
CA SER A 21 1.89 -7.24 16.87
C SER A 21 1.55 -7.84 15.51
N CYS A 22 0.44 -8.54 15.38
CA CYS A 22 -0.14 -8.84 14.07
C CYS A 22 -0.86 -7.59 13.57
N SER A 23 -0.24 -6.85 12.66
CA SER A 23 -0.90 -5.82 11.87
C SER A 23 -1.97 -6.49 11.00
N SER A 24 -3.16 -6.69 11.56
CA SER A 24 -4.29 -7.26 10.87
C SER A 24 -4.73 -6.33 9.72
N VAL A 25 -5.24 -6.94 8.65
CA VAL A 25 -5.94 -6.22 7.56
C VAL A 25 -7.13 -5.45 8.18
N PRO A 26 -7.47 -4.24 7.72
CA PRO A 26 -8.64 -3.51 8.21
C PRO A 26 -9.91 -4.36 8.11
N LYS A 27 -10.78 -4.28 9.12
CA LYS A 27 -12.02 -5.06 9.16
C LYS A 27 -12.96 -4.76 7.98
N TYR A 28 -12.95 -3.51 7.50
CA TYR A 28 -13.80 -3.04 6.40
C TYR A 28 -12.98 -2.42 5.29
N PRO A 29 -12.22 -3.20 4.48
CA PRO A 29 -11.28 -2.67 3.48
C PRO A 29 -11.96 -1.91 2.32
N GLY A 30 -13.27 -2.04 2.14
CA GLY A 30 -14.06 -1.27 1.16
C GLY A 30 -14.50 0.11 1.64
N ASN A 31 -14.24 0.50 2.91
CA ASN A 31 -14.73 1.74 3.49
C ASN A 31 -13.58 2.61 4.02
N ALA A 32 -13.28 3.72 3.31
CA ALA A 32 -12.18 4.62 3.67
C ALA A 32 -12.31 5.22 5.07
N CYS A 33 -13.53 5.60 5.49
CA CYS A 33 -13.77 6.18 6.81
C CYS A 33 -13.50 5.16 7.92
N LYS A 34 -13.95 3.92 7.74
CA LYS A 34 -13.70 2.85 8.72
C LYS A 34 -12.22 2.45 8.76
N ILE A 35 -11.53 2.36 7.59
CA ILE A 35 -10.08 2.12 7.54
C ILE A 35 -9.33 3.19 8.34
N PHE A 36 -9.60 4.46 8.08
CA PHE A 36 -8.90 5.56 8.73
C PHE A 36 -9.36 5.81 10.17
N GLY A 37 -10.59 5.43 10.52
CA GLY A 37 -11.07 5.41 11.90
C GLY A 37 -10.34 4.38 12.76
N GLU A 38 -10.17 3.16 12.23
CA GLU A 38 -9.44 2.05 12.85
C GLU A 38 -7.91 2.30 12.85
N ARG A 39 -7.40 2.93 11.79
CA ARG A 39 -5.96 3.14 11.54
C ARG A 39 -5.68 4.62 11.27
N TYR A 40 -5.90 5.46 12.25
CA TYR A 40 -5.76 6.93 12.08
C TYR A 40 -4.38 7.37 11.56
N LEU A 41 -3.29 6.71 11.98
CA LEU A 41 -1.96 6.97 11.45
C LEU A 41 -1.87 6.74 9.93
N TRP A 42 -2.65 5.82 9.39
CA TRP A 42 -2.69 5.59 7.96
C TRP A 42 -3.30 6.77 7.21
N TYR A 43 -4.32 7.41 7.79
CA TYR A 43 -4.84 8.66 7.25
C TYR A 43 -3.76 9.73 7.17
N LYS A 44 -3.04 9.98 8.26
CA LYS A 44 -1.96 10.98 8.31
C LYS A 44 -0.87 10.70 7.29
N HIS A 45 -0.42 9.45 7.18
CA HIS A 45 0.60 9.06 6.22
C HIS A 45 0.12 9.22 4.77
N THR A 46 -1.13 8.82 4.47
CA THR A 46 -1.70 8.96 3.13
C THR A 46 -1.93 10.43 2.78
N LYS A 47 -2.41 11.23 3.73
CA LYS A 47 -2.56 12.68 3.57
C LYS A 47 -1.22 13.38 3.34
N LYS A 48 -0.17 13.01 4.10
CA LYS A 48 1.19 13.50 3.88
C LYS A 48 1.70 13.18 2.48
N SER A 49 1.49 11.96 2.00
CA SER A 49 1.84 11.56 0.62
C SER A 49 1.10 12.40 -0.42
N SER A 50 -0.20 12.61 -0.21
CA SER A 50 -1.04 13.46 -1.07
C SER A 50 -0.52 14.91 -1.12
N GLN A 51 -0.18 15.49 0.01
CA GLN A 51 0.39 16.84 0.09
C GLN A 51 1.76 16.96 -0.59
N THR A 52 2.61 15.93 -0.44
CA THR A 52 3.97 15.93 -1.01
C THR A 52 3.97 15.76 -2.53
N TYR A 53 3.11 14.89 -3.06
CA TYR A 53 3.14 14.48 -4.46
C TYR A 53 1.94 14.93 -5.29
N GLY A 54 0.90 15.48 -4.66
CA GLY A 54 -0.34 15.91 -5.33
C GLY A 54 -1.30 14.76 -5.69
N ALA A 55 -0.95 13.51 -5.40
CA ALA A 55 -1.81 12.36 -5.66
C ALA A 55 -2.98 12.34 -4.66
N PRO A 56 -4.26 12.24 -5.09
CA PRO A 56 -5.40 12.25 -4.17
C PRO A 56 -5.41 11.08 -3.19
N VAL A 57 -5.76 11.32 -1.92
CA VAL A 57 -5.81 10.32 -0.84
C VAL A 57 -6.59 9.07 -1.25
N HIS A 58 -7.77 9.25 -1.88
CA HIS A 58 -8.62 8.14 -2.30
C HIS A 58 -7.98 7.25 -3.38
N ILE A 59 -7.13 7.82 -4.24
CA ILE A 59 -6.42 7.07 -5.28
C ILE A 59 -5.28 6.26 -4.65
N ILE A 60 -4.47 6.87 -3.80
CA ILE A 60 -3.39 6.17 -3.08
C ILE A 60 -3.96 4.99 -2.29
N LEU A 61 -5.09 5.19 -1.58
CA LEU A 61 -5.73 4.14 -0.80
C LEU A 61 -6.28 3.01 -1.69
N ALA A 62 -6.85 3.35 -2.87
CA ALA A 62 -7.35 2.35 -3.82
C ALA A 62 -6.22 1.50 -4.41
N PHE A 63 -5.03 2.08 -4.62
CA PHE A 63 -3.85 1.32 -5.04
C PHE A 63 -3.43 0.32 -3.97
N VAL A 64 -3.31 0.74 -2.71
CA VAL A 64 -2.97 -0.18 -1.60
C VAL A 64 -3.99 -1.32 -1.50
N ASN A 65 -5.29 -1.01 -1.60
CA ASN A 65 -6.34 -2.02 -1.59
C ASN A 65 -6.15 -3.04 -2.73
N LYS A 66 -5.95 -2.57 -3.95
CA LYS A 66 -5.80 -3.43 -5.13
C LYS A 66 -4.54 -4.30 -5.07
N GLU A 67 -3.41 -3.73 -4.63
CA GLU A 67 -2.11 -4.39 -4.66
C GLU A 67 -1.98 -5.47 -3.57
N SER A 68 -2.45 -5.19 -2.38
CA SER A 68 -2.20 -6.07 -1.23
C SER A 68 -3.43 -6.41 -0.39
N GLY A 69 -4.59 -5.79 -0.65
CA GLY A 69 -5.72 -5.85 0.30
C GLY A 69 -5.31 -5.38 1.69
N PHE A 70 -4.39 -4.41 1.79
CA PHE A 70 -3.81 -3.92 3.06
C PHE A 70 -2.93 -4.94 3.82
N ASN A 71 -2.50 -6.02 3.18
CA ASN A 71 -1.59 -6.98 3.79
C ASN A 71 -0.13 -6.52 3.65
N ARG A 72 0.54 -6.25 4.78
CA ARG A 72 1.95 -5.82 4.83
C ARG A 72 2.94 -6.85 4.28
N TRP A 73 2.58 -8.12 4.31
CA TRP A 73 3.44 -9.23 3.89
C TRP A 73 3.03 -9.82 2.54
N ALA A 74 2.11 -9.15 1.82
CA ALA A 74 1.66 -9.60 0.51
C ALA A 74 2.85 -9.85 -0.42
N LYS A 75 2.85 -11.00 -1.08
CA LYS A 75 3.84 -11.45 -2.07
C LYS A 75 3.11 -12.16 -3.20
N PRO A 76 3.61 -12.12 -4.44
CA PRO A 76 3.07 -12.93 -5.53
C PRO A 76 3.07 -14.42 -5.15
N LYS A 77 2.04 -15.14 -5.56
CA LYS A 77 2.02 -16.60 -5.39
C LYS A 77 3.20 -17.22 -6.13
N ARG A 78 3.79 -18.28 -5.57
CA ARG A 78 4.83 -19.05 -6.25
C ARG A 78 4.23 -19.75 -7.48
N THR A 79 4.98 -19.78 -8.57
CA THR A 79 4.67 -20.71 -9.67
C THR A 79 4.83 -22.14 -9.17
N LYS A 80 4.16 -23.08 -9.80
CA LYS A 80 4.28 -24.50 -9.45
C LYS A 80 5.01 -25.24 -10.56
N LEU A 81 6.05 -25.99 -10.20
CA LEU A 81 6.68 -26.96 -11.08
C LEU A 81 5.79 -28.21 -11.10
N PHE A 82 5.53 -28.75 -12.28
CA PHE A 82 4.59 -29.90 -12.48
C PHE A 82 3.22 -29.71 -11.82
N LYS A 83 2.73 -28.44 -11.70
CA LYS A 83 1.45 -28.06 -11.06
C LYS A 83 1.37 -28.35 -9.55
N VAL A 84 2.36 -28.97 -8.94
CA VAL A 84 2.35 -29.43 -7.53
C VAL A 84 3.41 -28.72 -6.69
N VAL A 85 4.68 -28.76 -7.09
CA VAL A 85 5.79 -28.29 -6.28
C VAL A 85 5.92 -26.76 -6.35
N PRO A 86 5.89 -26.02 -5.23
CA PRO A 86 6.14 -24.58 -5.24
C PRO A 86 7.54 -24.26 -5.75
N TYR A 87 7.62 -23.43 -6.81
CA TYR A 87 8.87 -23.00 -7.42
C TYR A 87 9.17 -21.54 -7.08
N LYS A 88 9.65 -20.76 -8.02
CA LYS A 88 10.01 -19.34 -7.83
C LYS A 88 8.79 -18.42 -7.92
N ARG A 89 8.93 -17.18 -7.41
CA ARG A 89 7.93 -16.15 -7.58
C ARG A 89 8.09 -15.45 -8.93
N PRO A 90 6.99 -15.06 -9.60
CA PRO A 90 7.04 -14.40 -10.91
C PRO A 90 7.63 -12.99 -10.85
N SER A 91 7.63 -12.35 -9.67
CA SER A 91 8.22 -11.03 -9.47
C SER A 91 8.75 -10.86 -8.03
N SER A 92 9.55 -9.81 -7.83
CA SER A 92 10.08 -9.40 -6.52
C SER A 92 9.12 -8.48 -5.73
N SER A 93 7.85 -8.40 -6.14
CA SER A 93 6.83 -7.56 -5.47
C SER A 93 6.64 -7.93 -4.01
N LEU A 94 6.46 -6.90 -3.15
CA LEU A 94 6.34 -7.10 -1.71
C LEU A 94 5.53 -5.98 -1.05
N GLY A 95 4.76 -6.35 -0.05
CA GLY A 95 4.15 -5.44 0.92
C GLY A 95 2.93 -4.69 0.39
N TYR A 96 2.60 -3.57 1.02
CA TYR A 96 1.38 -2.81 0.76
C TYR A 96 1.25 -2.31 -0.68
N SER A 97 2.35 -1.86 -1.28
CA SER A 97 2.38 -1.29 -2.63
C SER A 97 2.71 -2.31 -3.72
N GLN A 98 3.07 -3.55 -3.39
CA GLN A 98 3.56 -4.55 -4.33
C GLN A 98 4.68 -4.03 -5.26
N ALA A 99 5.43 -3.02 -4.80
CA ALA A 99 6.56 -2.50 -5.54
C ALA A 99 7.61 -3.58 -5.80
N VAL A 100 8.08 -3.69 -7.04
CA VAL A 100 9.22 -4.55 -7.38
C VAL A 100 10.52 -3.94 -6.88
N LYS A 101 11.54 -4.78 -6.57
CA LYS A 101 12.80 -4.34 -5.97
C LYS A 101 13.45 -3.20 -6.76
N LYS A 102 13.58 -3.33 -8.08
CA LYS A 102 14.21 -2.30 -8.93
C LYS A 102 13.54 -0.92 -8.81
N THR A 103 12.21 -0.87 -8.88
CA THR A 103 11.47 0.41 -8.78
C THR A 103 11.50 0.96 -7.35
N TRP A 104 11.56 0.09 -6.35
CA TRP A 104 11.69 0.51 -4.95
C TRP A 104 13.06 1.14 -4.67
N GLU A 105 14.15 0.56 -5.18
CA GLU A 105 15.49 1.16 -5.03
C GLU A 105 15.59 2.50 -5.77
N LEU A 106 15.00 2.63 -6.96
CA LEU A 106 14.90 3.91 -7.65
C LEU A 106 14.17 4.98 -6.80
N TYR A 107 13.04 4.61 -6.18
CA TYR A 107 12.33 5.49 -5.26
C TYR A 107 13.20 5.93 -4.08
N LYS A 108 13.90 5.00 -3.44
CA LYS A 108 14.81 5.30 -2.30
C LYS A 108 15.89 6.29 -2.69
N THR A 109 16.51 6.09 -3.84
CA THR A 109 17.57 6.99 -4.37
C THR A 109 16.99 8.37 -4.69
N GLU A 110 15.86 8.45 -5.41
CA GLU A 110 15.30 9.75 -5.83
C GLU A 110 14.68 10.56 -4.68
N THR A 111 14.37 9.93 -3.56
CA THR A 111 13.75 10.60 -2.40
C THR A 111 14.67 10.71 -1.19
N ASP A 112 15.95 10.32 -1.35
CA ASP A 112 16.93 10.24 -0.28
C ASP A 112 16.39 9.54 0.98
N ASN A 113 15.73 8.39 0.78
CA ASN A 113 15.13 7.61 1.86
C ASN A 113 15.63 6.16 1.87
N PRO A 114 16.91 5.91 2.22
CA PRO A 114 17.53 4.59 2.16
C PRO A 114 16.88 3.59 3.11
N LEU A 115 16.25 4.04 4.19
CA LEU A 115 15.63 3.19 5.22
C LEU A 115 14.15 2.87 4.96
N ALA A 116 13.60 3.24 3.80
CA ALA A 116 12.23 2.94 3.45
C ALA A 116 12.00 1.42 3.32
N LEU A 117 10.89 0.92 3.85
CA LEU A 117 10.52 -0.50 3.87
C LEU A 117 9.18 -0.73 3.15
N ARG A 118 9.16 -1.66 2.16
CA ARG A 118 7.94 -2.03 1.42
C ARG A 118 6.82 -2.61 2.29
N THR A 119 7.16 -3.09 3.49
CA THR A 119 6.23 -3.63 4.48
C THR A 119 5.73 -2.60 5.49
N ARG A 120 6.21 -1.34 5.41
CA ARG A 120 5.75 -0.25 6.25
C ARG A 120 4.73 0.60 5.49
N PHE A 121 3.53 0.78 6.06
CA PHE A 121 2.43 1.50 5.39
C PHE A 121 2.84 2.93 4.97
N LYS A 122 3.47 3.68 5.90
CA LYS A 122 3.99 5.04 5.63
C LYS A 122 4.82 5.09 4.35
N ASP A 123 5.80 4.21 4.23
CA ASP A 123 6.73 4.23 3.11
C ASP A 123 6.05 3.79 1.81
N SER A 124 5.13 2.83 1.90
CA SER A 124 4.37 2.33 0.74
C SER A 124 3.43 3.40 0.16
N VAL A 125 2.74 4.19 0.99
CA VAL A 125 1.89 5.27 0.48
C VAL A 125 2.70 6.44 -0.07
N MET A 126 3.86 6.73 0.51
CA MET A 126 4.81 7.71 -0.04
C MET A 126 5.33 7.25 -1.41
N PHE A 127 5.70 5.98 -1.55
CA PHE A 127 6.08 5.37 -2.84
C PHE A 127 4.97 5.49 -3.90
N ILE A 128 3.73 5.17 -3.55
CA ILE A 128 2.60 5.27 -4.49
C ILE A 128 2.40 6.71 -4.94
N GLY A 129 2.44 7.68 -4.02
CA GLY A 129 2.35 9.11 -4.35
C GLY A 129 3.47 9.56 -5.29
N TRP A 130 4.73 9.18 -4.98
CA TRP A 130 5.89 9.44 -5.84
C TRP A 130 5.71 8.82 -7.24
N TYR A 131 5.25 7.57 -7.32
CA TYR A 131 5.04 6.89 -8.59
C TYR A 131 3.98 7.59 -9.45
N ILE A 132 2.85 8.00 -8.86
CA ILE A 132 1.79 8.76 -9.52
C ILE A 132 2.33 10.10 -10.04
N LYS A 133 3.11 10.83 -9.22
CA LYS A 133 3.75 12.08 -9.64
C LYS A 133 4.74 11.86 -10.79
N LYS A 134 5.53 10.79 -10.73
CA LYS A 134 6.48 10.43 -11.79
C LYS A 134 5.74 10.02 -13.08
N THR A 135 4.64 9.28 -12.97
CA THR A 135 3.76 8.96 -14.11
C THR A 135 3.22 10.23 -14.78
N ASN A 136 2.82 11.23 -13.99
CA ASN A 136 2.39 12.52 -14.53
C ASN A 136 3.53 13.23 -15.30
N LYS A 137 4.75 13.20 -14.78
CA LYS A 137 5.92 13.78 -15.46
C LYS A 137 6.26 13.07 -16.76
N ILE A 138 6.30 11.72 -16.76
CA ILE A 138 6.76 10.90 -17.89
C ILE A 138 5.69 10.80 -18.98
N ASN A 139 4.50 10.35 -18.62
CA ASN A 139 3.43 10.01 -19.55
C ASN A 139 2.30 11.05 -19.60
N LYS A 140 2.48 12.20 -18.93
CA LYS A 140 1.51 13.33 -18.91
C LYS A 140 0.12 12.95 -18.42
N ILE A 141 0.00 11.91 -17.59
CA ILE A 141 -1.28 11.47 -17.04
C ILE A 141 -1.67 12.35 -15.85
N PRO A 142 -2.89 12.92 -15.82
CA PRO A 142 -3.37 13.71 -14.68
C PRO A 142 -3.30 12.93 -13.36
N LEU A 143 -2.91 13.62 -12.27
CA LEU A 143 -2.75 13.01 -10.94
C LEU A 143 -4.07 12.39 -10.40
N ASN A 144 -5.21 12.92 -10.84
CA ASN A 144 -6.55 12.48 -10.43
C ASN A 144 -7.17 11.42 -11.37
N ASP A 145 -6.46 10.98 -12.40
CA ASP A 145 -6.90 9.93 -13.32
C ASP A 145 -6.49 8.55 -12.79
N SER A 146 -7.26 8.01 -11.88
CA SER A 146 -6.95 6.73 -11.24
C SER A 146 -6.84 5.55 -12.22
N TYR A 147 -7.62 5.57 -13.31
CA TYR A 147 -7.59 4.51 -14.31
C TYR A 147 -6.26 4.46 -15.07
N ARG A 148 -5.87 5.58 -15.71
CA ARG A 148 -4.62 5.63 -16.48
C ARG A 148 -3.38 5.61 -15.57
N GLN A 149 -3.45 6.18 -14.36
CA GLN A 149 -2.40 6.07 -13.36
C GLN A 149 -2.16 4.60 -12.96
N TYR A 150 -3.23 3.81 -12.77
CA TYR A 150 -3.07 2.40 -12.41
C TYR A 150 -2.58 1.55 -13.60
N LEU A 151 -2.98 1.83 -14.84
CA LEU A 151 -2.39 1.17 -16.02
C LEU A 151 -0.86 1.36 -16.06
N ASN A 152 -0.38 2.59 -15.80
CA ASN A 152 1.06 2.87 -15.69
C ASN A 152 1.70 2.08 -14.55
N TYR A 153 1.04 2.00 -13.40
CA TYR A 153 1.54 1.29 -12.23
C TYR A 153 1.71 -0.21 -12.50
N TYR A 154 0.71 -0.80 -13.11
CA TYR A 154 0.67 -2.23 -13.41
C TYR A 154 1.64 -2.65 -14.51
N LEU A 155 1.72 -1.89 -15.60
CA LEU A 155 2.53 -2.20 -16.79
C LEU A 155 3.95 -1.63 -16.72
N GLY A 156 4.17 -0.61 -15.91
CA GLY A 156 5.35 0.24 -15.97
C GLY A 156 5.27 1.30 -17.07
N TRP A 157 5.99 2.41 -16.88
CA TRP A 157 5.92 3.60 -17.74
C TRP A 157 6.21 3.31 -19.22
N GLY A 158 7.23 2.47 -19.49
CA GLY A 158 7.62 2.13 -20.88
C GLY A 158 6.56 1.32 -21.62
N ASN A 159 5.99 0.28 -20.99
CA ASN A 159 4.95 -0.53 -21.60
C ASN A 159 3.65 0.26 -21.79
N TYR A 160 3.33 1.16 -20.85
CA TYR A 160 2.21 2.06 -21.04
C TYR A 160 2.41 2.98 -22.25
N ALA A 161 3.58 3.60 -22.38
CA ALA A 161 3.90 4.46 -23.54
C ALA A 161 3.79 3.70 -24.87
N LYS A 162 4.20 2.43 -24.89
CA LYS A 162 4.03 1.52 -26.04
C LYS A 162 2.59 1.03 -26.23
N LYS A 163 1.63 1.48 -25.42
CA LYS A 163 0.21 1.14 -25.48
C LYS A 163 -0.10 -0.36 -25.31
N VAL A 164 0.75 -1.11 -24.60
CA VAL A 164 0.59 -2.56 -24.35
C VAL A 164 -0.77 -2.88 -23.71
N TYR A 165 -1.35 -1.94 -22.94
CA TYR A 165 -2.67 -2.10 -22.35
C TYR A 165 -3.80 -2.35 -23.39
N LYS A 166 -3.61 -2.00 -24.66
CA LYS A 166 -4.64 -2.24 -25.70
C LYS A 166 -4.90 -3.72 -25.94
N THR A 167 -3.90 -4.57 -25.72
CA THR A 167 -3.98 -6.04 -25.88
C THR A 167 -4.04 -6.77 -24.55
N ASP A 168 -3.63 -6.15 -23.45
CA ASP A 168 -3.67 -6.75 -22.10
C ASP A 168 -5.01 -6.49 -21.40
N LYS A 169 -6.00 -7.35 -21.68
CA LYS A 169 -7.32 -7.31 -21.04
C LYS A 169 -7.25 -7.30 -19.51
N LYS A 170 -6.25 -7.96 -18.94
CA LYS A 170 -6.09 -8.06 -17.48
C LYS A 170 -5.75 -6.70 -16.86
N SER A 171 -4.84 -5.94 -17.47
CA SER A 171 -4.51 -4.59 -17.00
C SER A 171 -5.71 -3.65 -17.03
N ILE A 172 -6.53 -3.74 -18.08
CA ILE A 172 -7.77 -2.96 -18.23
C ILE A 172 -8.77 -3.30 -17.09
N ILE A 173 -9.02 -4.59 -16.84
CA ILE A 173 -9.95 -5.05 -15.78
C ILE A 173 -9.47 -4.53 -14.41
N PHE A 174 -8.18 -4.63 -14.14
CA PHE A 174 -7.62 -4.18 -12.87
C PHE A 174 -7.70 -2.67 -12.73
N ALA A 175 -7.37 -1.91 -13.78
CA ALA A 175 -7.47 -0.45 -13.75
C ALA A 175 -8.92 0.03 -13.56
N LYS A 176 -9.90 -0.59 -14.20
CA LYS A 176 -11.33 -0.31 -13.97
C LYS A 176 -11.75 -0.61 -12.53
N SER A 177 -11.24 -1.70 -11.93
CA SER A 177 -11.55 -2.03 -10.53
C SER A 177 -10.98 -0.99 -9.55
N VAL A 178 -9.77 -0.47 -9.82
CA VAL A 178 -9.16 0.60 -9.02
C VAL A 178 -9.91 1.91 -9.19
N GLU A 179 -10.31 2.25 -10.41
CA GLU A 179 -11.11 3.45 -10.66
C GLU A 179 -12.43 3.40 -9.89
N LYS A 180 -13.16 2.27 -9.96
CA LYS A 180 -14.40 2.07 -9.20
C LYS A 180 -14.17 2.25 -7.69
N GLN A 181 -13.16 1.58 -7.13
CA GLN A 181 -12.87 1.65 -5.69
C GLN A 181 -12.42 3.07 -5.29
N SER A 182 -11.65 3.75 -6.14
CA SER A 182 -11.22 5.13 -5.92
C SER A 182 -12.42 6.10 -5.84
N LYS A 183 -13.42 5.94 -6.73
CA LYS A 183 -14.67 6.73 -6.70
C LYS A 183 -15.47 6.49 -5.41
N ILE A 184 -15.56 5.24 -4.95
CA ILE A 184 -16.21 4.88 -3.67
C ILE A 184 -15.48 5.56 -2.50
N TYR A 185 -14.17 5.43 -2.41
CA TYR A 185 -13.38 6.07 -1.35
C TYR A 185 -13.48 7.59 -1.39
N LYS A 186 -13.52 8.19 -2.59
CA LYS A 186 -13.72 9.65 -2.75
C LYS A 186 -15.05 10.12 -2.14
N SER A 187 -16.14 9.40 -2.42
CA SER A 187 -17.45 9.70 -1.85
C SER A 187 -17.44 9.60 -0.32
N GLN A 188 -16.95 8.49 0.21
CA GLN A 188 -16.87 8.25 1.66
C GLN A 188 -16.03 9.31 2.39
N LEU A 189 -14.90 9.72 1.82
CA LEU A 189 -14.03 10.74 2.42
C LEU A 189 -14.71 12.12 2.49
N ARG A 190 -15.67 12.46 1.62
CA ARG A 190 -16.44 13.71 1.75
C ARG A 190 -17.18 13.78 3.08
N GLU A 191 -17.62 12.65 3.62
CA GLU A 191 -18.37 12.56 4.87
C GLU A 191 -17.47 12.65 6.11
N CYS A 192 -16.31 11.97 6.10
CA CYS A 192 -15.50 11.81 7.30
C CYS A 192 -14.20 12.64 7.31
N GLN A 193 -13.77 13.22 6.19
CA GLN A 193 -12.47 13.88 6.10
C GLN A 193 -12.32 15.04 7.08
N LYS A 194 -13.35 15.89 7.24
CA LYS A 194 -13.33 17.00 8.22
C LYS A 194 -13.12 16.51 9.65
N SER A 195 -13.74 15.41 10.02
CA SER A 195 -13.57 14.80 11.34
C SER A 195 -12.17 14.19 11.52
N LEU A 196 -11.65 13.51 10.49
CA LEU A 196 -10.28 12.97 10.48
C LEU A 196 -9.24 14.09 10.57
N ASP A 197 -9.45 15.22 9.90
CA ASP A 197 -8.54 16.37 9.95
C ASP A 197 -8.49 17.05 11.31
N ARG A 198 -9.64 17.10 12.01
CA ARG A 198 -9.74 17.71 13.35
C ARG A 198 -9.23 16.82 14.47
N LYS A 199 -9.06 15.52 14.23
CA LYS A 199 -8.61 14.56 15.24
C LYS A 199 -7.19 14.90 15.67
N LYS A 200 -7.03 15.58 16.83
CA LYS A 200 -5.74 15.80 17.46
C LYS A 200 -5.26 14.51 18.10
N TYR A 201 -3.94 14.27 18.04
CA TYR A 201 -3.35 13.17 18.81
C TYR A 201 -3.49 13.45 20.30
N ILE A 202 -4.16 12.57 21.01
CA ILE A 202 -3.86 12.33 22.39
C ILE A 202 -2.72 11.30 22.37
N ILE A 203 -1.49 11.77 22.55
CA ILE A 203 -0.34 10.90 22.77
C ILE A 203 -0.45 10.48 24.24
N PHE A 204 -0.75 9.21 24.48
CA PHE A 204 -0.54 8.58 25.79
C PHE A 204 0.83 7.95 25.82
#